data_6986932f1fc04adae00e8bc8ca483527
#
_entry.id   6986932f1fc04adae00e8bc8ca483527
#
_cell.length_a   1.000
_cell.length_b   1.000
_cell.length_c   1.000
_cell.angle_alpha   90.00
_cell.angle_beta   90.00
_cell.angle_gamma   90.00
#
_symmetry.space_group_name_H-M   'P 1'
#
loop_
_entity.id
_entity.type
_entity.pdbx_description
1 polymer ?
#
loop_
_entity_poly.entity_id
_entity_poly.type
_entity_poly.pdbx_seq_one_letter_code
_entity_poly.pdbx_strand_id
1 'polypeptide(L)'
;SQAAEDGRDDLRAILRVAGGQGRPAVFLLADTQIQDTAILEHISCLLDNGHVPNLFTPEEQARLGEAASAHADDNRRAAADGKGTVAAISPHGLNDAFAEQCASNVHVVLAMSPVGDQFRTRLRQFPAIVNHCVIDWFRPWPSEALDAVATSFLVGVDMFEKDAEMKDTGLQHARSIIEIARALHESVRAACVQFEQE
;
A
#
# COMPACT_ATOMS: atom_id res chain seq x y z
N SER A 1 -11.32 7.42 -18.01
CA SER A 1 -12.17 6.35 -17.42
C SER A 1 -12.42 6.69 -15.95
N GLN A 2 -13.57 6.28 -15.42
CA GLN A 2 -13.99 6.60 -14.05
C GLN A 2 -12.95 6.13 -13.01
N ALA A 3 -12.35 4.97 -13.21
CA ALA A 3 -11.30 4.45 -12.33
C ALA A 3 -10.02 5.32 -12.26
N ALA A 4 -9.69 6.05 -13.33
CA ALA A 4 -8.56 6.97 -13.33
C ALA A 4 -8.88 8.26 -12.55
N GLU A 5 -10.14 8.69 -12.56
CA GLU A 5 -10.61 9.83 -11.77
C GLU A 5 -10.68 9.46 -10.29
N ASP A 6 -11.19 8.29 -9.95
CA ASP A 6 -11.25 7.79 -8.58
C ASP A 6 -9.85 7.70 -7.95
N GLY A 7 -8.87 7.11 -8.64
CA GLY A 7 -7.48 7.04 -8.17
C GLY A 7 -6.81 8.42 -8.02
N ARG A 8 -7.19 9.37 -8.86
CA ARG A 8 -6.72 10.75 -8.78
C ARG A 8 -7.31 11.49 -7.58
N ASP A 9 -8.58 11.24 -7.26
CA ASP A 9 -9.25 11.84 -6.10
C ASP A 9 -8.73 11.24 -4.79
N ASP A 10 -8.42 9.96 -4.77
CA ASP A 10 -7.75 9.30 -3.63
C ASP A 10 -6.37 9.90 -3.38
N LEU A 11 -5.57 10.12 -4.43
CA LEU A 11 -4.28 10.81 -4.32
C LEU A 11 -4.44 12.25 -3.80
N ARG A 12 -5.44 13.00 -4.27
CA ARG A 12 -5.74 14.34 -3.74
C ARG A 12 -6.03 14.30 -2.25
N ALA A 13 -6.87 13.35 -1.81
CA ALA A 13 -7.23 13.21 -0.41
C ALA A 13 -6.01 12.93 0.47
N ILE A 14 -5.16 12.00 0.05
CA ILE A 14 -3.94 11.64 0.79
C ILE A 14 -2.95 12.79 0.83
N LEU A 15 -2.71 13.48 -0.29
CA LEU A 15 -1.76 14.59 -0.33
C LEU A 15 -2.25 15.80 0.48
N ARG A 16 -3.56 16.03 0.58
CA ARG A 16 -4.11 17.06 1.50
C ARG A 16 -3.82 16.70 2.97
N VAL A 17 -3.90 15.44 3.34
CA VAL A 17 -3.61 14.99 4.71
C VAL A 17 -2.11 15.04 4.98
N ALA A 18 -1.31 14.49 4.09
CA ALA A 18 0.13 14.37 4.29
C ALA A 18 0.86 15.70 4.13
N GLY A 19 0.60 16.41 3.05
CA GLY A 19 1.25 17.69 2.74
C GLY A 19 0.61 18.88 3.43
N GLY A 20 -0.74 18.91 3.51
CA GLY A 20 -1.45 20.05 4.10
C GLY A 20 -1.58 19.98 5.61
N GLN A 21 -1.71 18.79 6.22
CA GLN A 21 -1.88 18.61 7.66
C GLN A 21 -0.64 18.04 8.36
N GLY A 22 0.42 17.70 7.61
CA GLY A 22 1.65 17.12 8.17
C GLY A 22 1.48 15.75 8.83
N ARG A 23 0.44 14.98 8.45
CA ARG A 23 0.14 13.68 9.03
C ARG A 23 0.64 12.55 8.15
N PRO A 24 1.22 11.49 8.70
CA PRO A 24 1.63 10.34 7.89
C PRO A 24 0.41 9.67 7.26
N ALA A 25 0.54 9.31 5.99
CA ALA A 25 -0.50 8.63 5.22
C ALA A 25 0.12 7.53 4.35
N VAL A 26 -0.60 6.43 4.19
CA VAL A 26 -0.18 5.30 3.35
C VAL A 26 -1.12 5.20 2.15
N PHE A 27 -0.54 5.18 0.95
CA PHE A 27 -1.25 4.90 -0.29
C PHE A 27 -0.97 3.46 -0.72
N LEU A 28 -1.97 2.60 -0.57
CA LEU A 28 -1.89 1.20 -0.99
C LEU A 28 -2.61 1.01 -2.32
N LEU A 29 -1.90 0.52 -3.33
CA LEU A 29 -2.45 0.19 -4.63
C LEU A 29 -2.19 -1.27 -4.98
N ALA A 30 -3.25 -2.04 -5.20
CA ALA A 30 -3.16 -3.41 -5.65
C ALA A 30 -3.18 -3.51 -7.18
N ASP A 31 -2.56 -4.55 -7.73
CA ASP A 31 -2.49 -4.82 -9.17
C ASP A 31 -3.86 -4.83 -9.86
N THR A 32 -4.86 -5.39 -9.19
CA THR A 32 -6.26 -5.44 -9.67
C THR A 32 -6.92 -4.07 -9.81
N GLN A 33 -6.42 -3.06 -9.10
CA GLN A 33 -6.91 -1.68 -9.15
C GLN A 33 -6.24 -0.86 -10.26
N ILE A 34 -5.13 -1.35 -10.83
CA ILE A 34 -4.40 -0.68 -11.90
C ILE A 34 -5.08 -1.01 -13.24
N GLN A 35 -6.18 -0.33 -13.51
CA GLN A 35 -6.89 -0.45 -14.79
C GLN A 35 -6.29 0.44 -15.89
N ASP A 36 -5.63 1.53 -15.48
CA ASP A 36 -4.98 2.49 -16.36
C ASP A 36 -3.58 2.83 -15.83
N THR A 37 -2.62 2.98 -16.72
CA THR A 37 -1.23 3.35 -16.37
C THR A 37 -1.10 4.78 -15.86
N ALA A 38 -2.10 5.64 -16.07
CA ALA A 38 -2.10 7.03 -15.61
C ALA A 38 -1.87 7.16 -14.09
N ILE A 39 -2.40 6.23 -13.29
CA ILE A 39 -2.17 6.25 -11.84
C ILE A 39 -0.69 6.01 -11.50
N LEU A 40 0.00 5.14 -12.25
CA LEU A 40 1.42 4.88 -12.07
C LEU A 40 2.29 6.07 -12.49
N GLU A 41 1.85 6.85 -13.48
CA GLU A 41 2.49 8.13 -13.84
C GLU A 41 2.41 9.13 -12.69
N HIS A 42 1.25 9.27 -12.08
CA HIS A 42 1.07 10.14 -10.93
C HIS A 42 1.92 9.70 -9.73
N ILE A 43 1.98 8.38 -9.46
CA ILE A 43 2.84 7.83 -8.41
C ILE A 43 4.31 8.07 -8.71
N SER A 44 4.74 7.89 -9.97
CA SER A 44 6.12 8.18 -10.37
C SER A 44 6.48 9.64 -10.15
N CYS A 45 5.61 10.57 -10.56
CA CYS A 45 5.82 12.00 -10.30
C CYS A 45 5.89 12.31 -8.79
N LEU A 46 5.05 11.66 -7.99
CA LEU A 46 5.07 11.83 -6.54
C LEU A 46 6.37 11.31 -5.92
N LEU A 47 6.85 10.15 -6.35
CA LEU A 47 8.10 9.55 -5.87
C LEU A 47 9.33 10.36 -6.25
N ASP A 48 9.36 10.88 -7.49
CA ASP A 48 10.51 11.65 -8.01
C ASP A 48 10.54 13.08 -7.45
N ASN A 49 9.38 13.74 -7.34
CA ASN A 49 9.32 15.19 -7.10
C ASN A 49 8.56 15.58 -5.82
N GLY A 50 7.95 14.62 -5.10
CA GLY A 50 7.11 14.90 -3.94
C GLY A 50 5.76 15.56 -4.27
N HIS A 51 5.45 15.80 -5.56
CA HIS A 51 4.19 16.38 -5.99
C HIS A 51 3.71 15.78 -7.32
N VAL A 52 2.41 15.92 -7.60
CA VAL A 52 1.79 15.49 -8.85
C VAL A 52 1.34 16.72 -9.64
N PRO A 53 1.83 16.93 -10.87
CA PRO A 53 1.43 18.08 -11.69
C PRO A 53 -0.07 18.10 -11.98
N ASN A 54 -0.65 19.30 -11.98
CA ASN A 54 -2.07 19.53 -12.31
C ASN A 54 -3.08 18.73 -11.47
N LEU A 55 -2.67 18.27 -10.28
CA LEU A 55 -3.57 17.57 -9.38
C LEU A 55 -4.48 18.54 -8.62
N PHE A 56 -3.94 19.69 -8.23
CA PHE A 56 -4.65 20.75 -7.52
C PHE A 56 -4.80 21.99 -8.37
N THR A 57 -5.83 22.78 -8.11
CA THR A 57 -5.95 24.12 -8.71
C THR A 57 -4.88 25.05 -8.13
N PRO A 58 -4.50 26.13 -8.84
CA PRO A 58 -3.51 27.09 -8.32
C PRO A 58 -3.86 27.66 -6.95
N GLU A 59 -5.14 27.89 -6.69
CA GLU A 59 -5.64 28.40 -5.41
C GLU A 59 -5.52 27.35 -4.29
N GLU A 60 -5.85 26.08 -4.57
CA GLU A 60 -5.68 24.98 -3.63
C GLU A 60 -4.19 24.76 -3.32
N GLN A 61 -3.33 24.81 -4.34
CA GLN A 61 -1.90 24.63 -4.20
C GLN A 61 -1.27 25.72 -3.32
N ALA A 62 -1.69 26.98 -3.48
CA ALA A 62 -1.26 28.07 -2.62
C ALA A 62 -1.66 27.85 -1.16
N ARG A 63 -2.91 27.47 -0.90
CA ARG A 63 -3.41 27.17 0.46
C ARG A 63 -2.67 26.00 1.11
N LEU A 64 -2.41 24.93 0.34
CA LEU A 64 -1.69 23.76 0.84
C LEU A 64 -0.22 24.10 1.13
N GLY A 65 0.40 24.94 0.31
CA GLY A 65 1.75 25.45 0.53
C GLY A 65 1.88 26.32 1.78
N GLU A 66 0.89 27.20 2.02
CA GLU A 66 0.83 28.01 3.25
C GLU A 66 0.69 27.12 4.50
N ALA A 67 -0.21 26.12 4.44
CA ALA A 67 -0.41 25.18 5.54
C ALA A 67 0.87 24.37 5.82
N ALA A 68 1.52 23.86 4.78
CA ALA A 68 2.77 23.12 4.89
C ALA A 68 3.89 23.95 5.51
N SER A 69 4.02 25.22 5.11
CA SER A 69 5.01 26.15 5.66
C SER A 69 4.75 26.45 7.14
N ALA A 70 3.49 26.62 7.55
CA ALA A 70 3.13 26.83 8.95
C ALA A 70 3.52 25.61 9.81
N HIS A 71 3.24 24.38 9.36
CA HIS A 71 3.65 23.17 10.04
C HIS A 71 5.17 23.00 10.11
N ALA A 72 5.89 23.38 9.07
CA ALA A 72 7.34 23.36 9.05
C ALA A 72 7.94 24.30 10.10
N ASP A 73 7.36 25.49 10.26
CA ASP A 73 7.80 26.47 11.27
C ASP A 73 7.48 26.01 12.70
N ASP A 74 6.34 25.39 12.94
CA ASP A 74 5.98 24.83 14.23
C ASP A 74 6.91 23.67 14.61
N ASN A 75 7.25 22.79 13.65
CA ASN A 75 8.21 21.72 13.86
C ASN A 75 9.64 22.24 14.16
N ARG A 76 10.07 23.32 13.51
CA ARG A 76 11.35 23.98 13.82
C ARG A 76 11.36 24.55 15.23
N ARG A 77 10.29 25.21 15.66
CA ARG A 77 10.17 25.73 17.03
C ARG A 77 10.20 24.61 18.06
N ALA A 78 9.45 23.53 17.82
CA ALA A 78 9.46 22.33 18.67
C ALA A 78 10.84 21.67 18.74
N ALA A 79 11.60 21.66 17.65
CA ALA A 79 12.97 21.12 17.60
C ALA A 79 13.96 22.02 18.33
N ALA A 80 13.84 23.34 18.25
CA ALA A 80 14.65 24.30 19.00
C ALA A 80 14.46 24.15 20.53
N ASP A 81 13.25 23.74 20.96
CA ASP A 81 12.93 23.42 22.35
C ASP A 81 13.37 22.01 22.79
N GLY A 82 14.09 21.25 21.93
CA GLY A 82 14.59 19.91 22.23
C GLY A 82 13.53 18.80 22.16
N LYS A 83 12.36 19.06 21.59
CA LYS A 83 11.20 18.13 21.52
C LYS A 83 10.91 17.58 20.12
N GLY A 84 11.68 17.91 19.10
CA GLY A 84 11.41 17.52 17.73
C GLY A 84 12.63 17.12 16.92
N THR A 85 12.44 16.38 15.85
CA THR A 85 13.47 16.05 14.86
C THR A 85 13.49 17.13 13.78
N VAL A 86 14.66 17.71 13.52
CA VAL A 86 14.85 18.71 12.46
C VAL A 86 14.96 17.99 11.12
N ALA A 87 13.91 17.98 10.32
CA ALA A 87 14.08 17.83 8.89
C ALA A 87 14.63 19.17 8.35
N ALA A 88 15.76 19.13 7.67
CA ALA A 88 16.38 20.32 7.09
C ALA A 88 15.52 20.78 5.89
N ILE A 89 14.59 21.70 6.13
CA ILE A 89 13.80 22.32 5.07
C ILE A 89 14.59 23.48 4.49
N SER A 90 14.94 23.36 3.23
CA SER A 90 15.55 24.45 2.47
C SER A 90 14.57 25.63 2.34
N PRO A 91 15.03 26.90 2.33
CA PRO A 91 14.19 28.08 2.24
C PRO A 91 13.68 28.31 0.81
N HIS A 92 12.96 27.35 0.24
CA HIS A 92 12.41 27.39 -1.09
C HIS A 92 10.88 27.57 -1.01
N GLY A 93 10.25 28.04 -2.06
CA GLY A 93 8.88 28.55 -2.07
C GLY A 93 7.81 27.62 -1.47
N LEU A 94 6.58 28.12 -1.34
CA LEU A 94 5.42 27.43 -0.74
C LEU A 94 5.18 26.02 -1.36
N ASN A 95 5.44 25.87 -2.65
CA ASN A 95 5.31 24.60 -3.37
C ASN A 95 6.36 23.58 -2.92
N ASP A 96 7.57 24.03 -2.63
CA ASP A 96 8.66 23.16 -2.21
C ASP A 96 8.43 22.65 -0.79
N ALA A 97 7.91 23.49 0.10
CA ALA A 97 7.53 23.09 1.46
C ALA A 97 6.42 22.03 1.43
N PHE A 98 5.43 22.17 0.56
CA PHE A 98 4.38 21.17 0.39
C PHE A 98 4.94 19.86 -0.17
N ALA A 99 5.79 19.90 -1.21
CA ALA A 99 6.41 18.73 -1.81
C ALA A 99 7.29 17.96 -0.81
N GLU A 100 8.09 18.68 -0.03
CA GLU A 100 8.95 18.10 1.01
C GLU A 100 8.12 17.44 2.14
N GLN A 101 7.02 18.06 2.52
CA GLN A 101 6.11 17.51 3.51
C GLN A 101 5.37 16.28 2.98
N CYS A 102 4.97 16.28 1.72
CA CYS A 102 4.43 15.09 1.05
C CYS A 102 5.47 13.96 1.01
N ALA A 103 6.70 14.23 0.58
CA ALA A 103 7.76 13.23 0.52
C ALA A 103 8.09 12.60 1.89
N SER A 104 7.96 13.39 2.96
CA SER A 104 8.21 12.90 4.33
C SER A 104 7.07 12.08 4.92
N ASN A 105 5.82 12.37 4.54
CA ASN A 105 4.63 11.81 5.19
C ASN A 105 3.83 10.83 4.32
N VAL A 106 4.07 10.76 3.01
CA VAL A 106 3.39 9.80 2.13
C VAL A 106 4.24 8.54 2.00
N HIS A 107 3.63 7.41 2.30
CA HIS A 107 4.24 6.09 2.10
C HIS A 107 3.45 5.35 1.04
N VAL A 108 4.10 5.02 -0.07
CA VAL A 108 3.47 4.30 -1.18
C VAL A 108 3.76 2.81 -1.05
N VAL A 109 2.70 2.00 -1.10
CA VAL A 109 2.77 0.54 -1.09
C VAL A 109 2.09 0.02 -2.36
N LEU A 110 2.84 -0.67 -3.19
CA LEU A 110 2.37 -1.26 -4.44
C LEU A 110 2.36 -2.78 -4.30
N ALA A 111 1.19 -3.41 -4.33
CA ALA A 111 1.04 -4.86 -4.30
C ALA A 111 0.82 -5.37 -5.73
N MET A 112 1.87 -5.91 -6.34
CA MET A 112 1.86 -6.35 -7.73
C MET A 112 2.17 -7.84 -7.85
N SER A 113 1.51 -8.51 -8.81
CA SER A 113 1.83 -9.89 -9.14
C SER A 113 3.08 -9.95 -10.03
N PRO A 114 4.08 -10.79 -9.71
CA PRO A 114 5.24 -11.00 -10.57
C PRO A 114 4.94 -11.90 -11.77
N VAL A 115 3.74 -12.47 -11.84
CA VAL A 115 3.33 -13.40 -12.89
C VAL A 115 3.02 -12.66 -14.18
N GLY A 116 3.57 -13.14 -15.30
CA GLY A 116 3.39 -12.55 -16.63
C GLY A 116 4.29 -11.36 -16.91
N ASP A 117 4.12 -10.75 -18.08
CA ASP A 117 4.99 -9.67 -18.56
C ASP A 117 4.57 -8.27 -18.06
N GLN A 118 3.38 -8.15 -17.49
CA GLN A 118 2.84 -6.85 -17.08
C GLN A 118 3.70 -6.17 -16.00
N PHE A 119 4.13 -6.90 -14.99
CA PHE A 119 5.00 -6.39 -13.94
C PHE A 119 6.32 -5.85 -14.53
N ARG A 120 6.99 -6.63 -15.38
CA ARG A 120 8.24 -6.23 -16.02
C ARG A 120 8.06 -5.02 -16.92
N THR A 121 6.97 -4.95 -17.66
CA THR A 121 6.63 -3.82 -18.54
C THR A 121 6.40 -2.56 -17.72
N ARG A 122 5.66 -2.63 -16.62
CA ARG A 122 5.42 -1.50 -15.71
C ARG A 122 6.72 -0.98 -15.09
N LEU A 123 7.61 -1.88 -14.60
CA LEU A 123 8.90 -1.46 -14.04
C LEU A 123 9.82 -0.77 -15.07
N ARG A 124 9.76 -1.20 -16.34
CA ARG A 124 10.51 -0.53 -17.44
C ARG A 124 9.91 0.82 -17.80
N GLN A 125 8.57 0.92 -17.75
CA GLN A 125 7.87 2.15 -18.10
C GLN A 125 7.97 3.21 -16.98
N PHE A 126 8.00 2.77 -15.72
CA PHE A 126 8.02 3.62 -14.53
C PHE A 126 9.25 3.34 -13.65
N PRO A 127 10.45 3.79 -14.05
CA PRO A 127 11.68 3.52 -13.31
C PRO A 127 11.71 4.15 -11.91
N ALA A 128 10.93 5.20 -11.66
CA ALA A 128 10.78 5.81 -10.33
C ALA A 128 10.38 4.78 -9.26
N ILE A 129 9.52 3.81 -9.61
CA ILE A 129 9.11 2.74 -8.70
C ILE A 129 10.32 1.93 -8.24
N VAL A 130 11.23 1.58 -9.16
CA VAL A 130 12.43 0.81 -8.82
C VAL A 130 13.43 1.63 -8.02
N ASN A 131 13.54 2.93 -8.34
CA ASN A 131 14.54 3.82 -7.74
C ASN A 131 14.16 4.26 -6.31
N HIS A 132 12.87 4.39 -6.02
CA HIS A 132 12.37 4.95 -4.76
C HIS A 132 11.66 3.94 -3.86
N CYS A 133 11.32 2.75 -4.36
CA CYS A 133 10.67 1.71 -3.57
C CYS A 133 11.62 0.53 -3.30
N VAL A 134 11.47 -0.08 -2.14
CA VAL A 134 12.08 -1.38 -1.82
C VAL A 134 11.17 -2.48 -2.35
N ILE A 135 11.75 -3.47 -3.04
CA ILE A 135 10.99 -4.59 -3.60
C ILE A 135 11.13 -5.79 -2.68
N ASP A 136 10.00 -6.15 -2.05
CA ASP A 136 9.90 -7.36 -1.24
C ASP A 136 9.26 -8.49 -2.05
N TRP A 137 9.98 -9.60 -2.18
CA TRP A 137 9.50 -10.78 -2.88
C TRP A 137 8.83 -11.75 -1.91
N PHE A 138 7.51 -11.84 -1.97
CA PHE A 138 6.76 -12.82 -1.21
C PHE A 138 6.90 -14.20 -1.83
N ARG A 139 7.43 -15.14 -1.05
CA ARG A 139 7.51 -16.55 -1.44
C ARG A 139 6.15 -17.23 -1.26
N PRO A 140 5.95 -18.42 -1.90
CA PRO A 140 4.76 -19.22 -1.64
C PRO A 140 4.57 -19.45 -0.14
N TRP A 141 3.33 -19.44 0.31
CA TRP A 141 2.99 -19.59 1.70
C TRP A 141 3.47 -20.93 2.24
N PRO A 142 4.15 -20.97 3.40
CA PRO A 142 4.49 -22.21 4.07
C PRO A 142 3.22 -22.88 4.62
N SER A 143 3.26 -24.19 4.83
CA SER A 143 2.12 -24.98 5.31
C SER A 143 1.54 -24.44 6.62
N GLU A 144 2.39 -23.98 7.54
CA GLU A 144 1.98 -23.37 8.81
C GLU A 144 1.15 -22.08 8.62
N ALA A 145 1.49 -21.27 7.63
CA ALA A 145 0.74 -20.05 7.32
C ALA A 145 -0.63 -20.37 6.69
N LEU A 146 -0.68 -21.42 5.84
CA LEU A 146 -1.95 -21.91 5.29
C LEU A 146 -2.87 -22.43 6.39
N ASP A 147 -2.31 -23.20 7.34
CA ASP A 147 -3.06 -23.72 8.49
C ASP A 147 -3.57 -22.58 9.39
N ALA A 148 -2.75 -21.56 9.64
CA ALA A 148 -3.16 -20.41 10.45
C ALA A 148 -4.30 -19.60 9.80
N VAL A 149 -4.22 -19.37 8.48
CA VAL A 149 -5.28 -18.68 7.74
C VAL A 149 -6.56 -19.51 7.71
N ALA A 150 -6.49 -20.80 7.39
CA ALA A 150 -7.64 -21.70 7.40
C ALA A 150 -8.31 -21.73 8.79
N THR A 151 -7.51 -21.80 9.86
CA THR A 151 -8.00 -21.73 11.24
C THR A 151 -8.74 -20.42 11.51
N SER A 152 -8.16 -19.27 11.09
CA SER A 152 -8.77 -17.96 11.29
C SER A 152 -10.14 -17.84 10.61
N PHE A 153 -10.29 -18.38 9.41
CA PHE A 153 -11.57 -18.40 8.70
C PHE A 153 -12.59 -19.34 9.34
N LEU A 154 -12.15 -20.51 9.80
CA LEU A 154 -13.05 -21.51 10.41
C LEU A 154 -13.55 -21.10 11.78
N VAL A 155 -12.80 -20.33 12.57
CA VAL A 155 -13.24 -19.78 13.87
C VAL A 155 -14.50 -18.91 13.73
N GLY A 156 -14.67 -18.24 12.58
CA GLY A 156 -15.84 -17.40 12.30
C GLY A 156 -17.07 -18.16 11.77
N VAL A 157 -16.95 -19.46 11.52
CA VAL A 157 -18.04 -20.28 10.99
C VAL A 157 -18.68 -21.08 12.14
N ASP A 158 -19.96 -20.89 12.38
CA ASP A 158 -20.77 -21.66 13.35
C ASP A 158 -20.96 -23.12 12.85
N MET A 159 -19.87 -23.88 12.81
CA MET A 159 -19.89 -25.30 12.44
C MET A 159 -20.11 -26.23 13.66
N PHE A 160 -20.22 -25.66 14.85
CA PHE A 160 -20.26 -26.43 16.09
C PHE A 160 -21.57 -26.17 16.80
N GLU A 161 -22.33 -27.23 17.00
CA GLU A 161 -23.47 -27.19 17.92
C GLU A 161 -22.99 -26.86 19.36
N LYS A 162 -23.84 -26.13 20.09
CA LYS A 162 -23.50 -25.55 21.39
C LYS A 162 -23.33 -26.59 22.52
N ASP A 163 -23.42 -27.86 22.22
CA ASP A 163 -23.34 -28.93 23.22
C ASP A 163 -21.89 -29.26 23.60
N ALA A 164 -21.59 -29.23 24.88
CA ALA A 164 -20.25 -29.37 25.43
C ALA A 164 -19.58 -30.73 25.12
N GLU A 165 -20.37 -31.79 24.88
CA GLU A 165 -19.88 -33.12 24.53
C GLU A 165 -19.41 -33.24 23.08
N MET A 166 -19.85 -32.33 22.19
CA MET A 166 -19.44 -32.31 20.76
C MET A 166 -18.25 -31.40 20.45
N LYS A 167 -17.71 -30.67 21.42
CA LYS A 167 -16.59 -29.75 21.20
C LYS A 167 -15.31 -30.47 20.72
N ASP A 168 -15.04 -31.64 21.24
CA ASP A 168 -13.83 -32.41 20.88
C ASP A 168 -13.93 -32.97 19.46
N THR A 169 -15.11 -33.44 19.07
CA THR A 169 -15.41 -33.93 17.71
C THR A 169 -15.39 -32.76 16.71
N GLY A 170 -15.89 -31.61 17.08
CA GLY A 170 -15.87 -30.40 16.27
C GLY A 170 -14.44 -29.92 15.99
N LEU A 171 -13.57 -29.94 16.98
CA LEU A 171 -12.14 -29.60 16.82
C LEU A 171 -11.39 -30.58 15.89
N GLN A 172 -11.74 -31.88 15.95
CA GLN A 172 -11.20 -32.87 15.03
C GLN A 172 -11.66 -32.62 13.59
N HIS A 173 -12.94 -32.33 13.39
CA HIS A 173 -13.47 -32.01 12.06
C HIS A 173 -12.83 -30.73 11.50
N ALA A 174 -12.64 -29.68 12.32
CA ALA A 174 -11.94 -28.46 11.88
C ALA A 174 -10.51 -28.76 11.43
N ARG A 175 -9.75 -29.58 12.18
CA ARG A 175 -8.41 -29.99 11.80
C ARG A 175 -8.40 -30.77 10.48
N SER A 176 -9.32 -31.71 10.31
CA SER A 176 -9.42 -32.47 9.05
C SER A 176 -9.77 -31.57 7.85
N ILE A 177 -10.63 -30.57 8.02
CA ILE A 177 -10.96 -29.60 6.99
C ILE A 177 -9.73 -28.75 6.63
N ILE A 178 -8.96 -28.30 7.63
CA ILE A 178 -7.72 -27.54 7.42
C ILE A 178 -6.70 -28.37 6.63
N GLU A 179 -6.50 -29.63 7.00
CA GLU A 179 -5.60 -30.54 6.30
C GLU A 179 -6.01 -30.78 4.84
N ILE A 180 -7.31 -30.97 4.58
CA ILE A 180 -7.85 -31.13 3.23
C ILE A 180 -7.67 -29.84 2.43
N ALA A 181 -8.00 -28.69 3.01
CA ALA A 181 -7.85 -27.38 2.34
C ALA A 181 -6.39 -27.12 1.96
N ARG A 182 -5.45 -27.40 2.86
CA ARG A 182 -4.01 -27.31 2.60
C ARG A 182 -3.58 -28.26 1.48
N ALA A 183 -3.95 -29.54 1.56
CA ALA A 183 -3.60 -30.53 0.55
C ALA A 183 -4.14 -30.16 -0.84
N LEU A 184 -5.37 -29.63 -0.91
CA LEU A 184 -5.93 -29.11 -2.16
C LEU A 184 -5.13 -27.93 -2.70
N HIS A 185 -4.80 -26.96 -1.86
CA HIS A 185 -4.01 -25.79 -2.25
C HIS A 185 -2.63 -26.22 -2.78
N GLU A 186 -1.94 -27.10 -2.08
CA GLU A 186 -0.62 -27.61 -2.48
C GLU A 186 -0.67 -28.42 -3.77
N SER A 187 -1.71 -29.24 -3.97
CA SER A 187 -1.88 -30.03 -5.19
C SER A 187 -2.17 -29.17 -6.41
N VAL A 188 -3.04 -28.17 -6.27
CA VAL A 188 -3.32 -27.21 -7.35
C VAL A 188 -2.06 -26.42 -7.71
N ARG A 189 -1.32 -25.96 -6.72
CA ARG A 189 -0.05 -25.25 -6.96
C ARG A 189 0.96 -26.09 -7.70
N ALA A 190 1.11 -27.36 -7.31
CA ALA A 190 1.99 -28.30 -8.01
C ALA A 190 1.57 -28.53 -9.47
N ALA A 191 0.26 -28.69 -9.72
CA ALA A 191 -0.29 -28.83 -11.05
C ALA A 191 -0.06 -27.58 -11.91
N CYS A 192 -0.21 -26.36 -11.35
CA CYS A 192 0.08 -25.11 -12.05
C CYS A 192 1.55 -25.02 -12.48
N VAL A 193 2.48 -25.36 -11.60
CA VAL A 193 3.93 -25.36 -11.92
C VAL A 193 4.24 -26.37 -13.04
N GLN A 194 3.60 -27.52 -13.01
CA GLN A 194 3.78 -28.53 -14.08
C GLN A 194 3.24 -28.04 -15.41
N PHE A 195 2.07 -27.39 -15.42
CA PHE A 195 1.46 -26.82 -16.62
C PHE A 195 2.29 -25.68 -17.23
N GLU A 196 2.98 -24.87 -16.41
CA GLU A 196 3.87 -23.81 -16.91
C GLU A 196 5.16 -24.34 -17.57
N GLN A 197 5.52 -25.60 -17.32
CA GLN A 197 6.72 -26.24 -17.89
C GLN A 197 6.46 -26.99 -19.18
N GLU A 198 5.21 -27.22 -19.58
CA GLU A 198 4.77 -27.77 -20.86
C GLU A 198 4.55 -26.68 -21.92
#